data_0ef7f32fae9c2b68725283d9fc92bbc5
#
_entry.id   0ef7f32fae9c2b68725283d9fc92bbc5
#
_cell.length_a   1.000
_cell.length_b   1.000
_cell.length_c   1.000
_cell.angle_alpha   90.00
_cell.angle_beta   90.00
_cell.angle_gamma   90.00
#
_symmetry.space_group_name_H-M   'P 1'
#
loop_
_entity.id
_entity.type
_entity.pdbx_description
1 polymer ?
#
loop_
_entity_poly.entity_id
_entity_poly.type
_entity_poly.pdbx_seq_one_letter_code
_entity_poly.pdbx_strand_id
1 'polypeptide(L)'
;MSNYDVIIIGAGPGGIFAAYELAEKAPELKVAVFEAGNPLEKRKCPIDGKKIKSCVNCKTCAIMSGFGGAGAFSDGKYNITNNFGGTLYEYIGKETAIDLMNYVDEINVKFGGEGTKMYSTSGTHIKKLCMQNKLNLLDASVRHLGTDINYVVLENLYAKLKDTVEFRFNCHVDDVEAVDGGYRVITKDGVDECKKCIVSVGRSGSKWMENVCKDLKIPTKSNRVDL
;
A
#
# COMPACT_ATOMS: atom_id res chain seq x y z
N MET A 1 27.46 -1.18 3.49
CA MET A 1 26.53 -1.84 4.42
C MET A 1 25.97 -0.78 5.33
N SER A 2 24.71 -0.48 5.24
CA SER A 2 24.06 0.50 6.12
C SER A 2 23.19 -0.24 7.13
N ASN A 3 23.16 0.29 8.37
CA ASN A 3 22.36 -0.29 9.43
C ASN A 3 21.13 0.58 9.67
N TYR A 4 19.95 -0.05 9.70
CA TYR A 4 18.66 0.57 9.95
C TYR A 4 17.98 -0.06 11.17
N ASP A 5 17.12 0.69 11.82
CA ASP A 5 16.22 0.10 12.80
C ASP A 5 15.08 -0.65 12.08
N VAL A 6 14.55 -0.07 11.00
CA VAL A 6 13.50 -0.68 10.20
C VAL A 6 13.78 -0.51 8.70
N ILE A 7 13.68 -1.61 7.95
CA ILE A 7 13.58 -1.55 6.48
C ILE A 7 12.16 -1.97 6.09
N ILE A 8 11.53 -1.16 5.25
CA ILE A 8 10.24 -1.43 4.64
C ILE A 8 10.46 -1.77 3.17
N ILE A 9 9.99 -2.92 2.71
CA ILE A 9 10.10 -3.36 1.33
C ILE A 9 8.77 -3.13 0.62
N GLY A 10 8.76 -2.19 -0.32
CA GLY A 10 7.60 -1.75 -1.08
C GLY A 10 7.02 -0.42 -0.60
N ALA A 11 6.87 0.54 -1.52
CA ALA A 11 6.26 1.85 -1.28
C ALA A 11 4.80 1.93 -1.80
N GLY A 12 4.06 0.84 -1.72
CA GLY A 12 2.61 0.83 -1.86
C GLY A 12 1.92 1.38 -0.61
N PRO A 13 0.57 1.41 -0.56
CA PRO A 13 -0.17 1.93 0.61
C PRO A 13 0.32 1.36 1.94
N GLY A 14 0.50 0.04 2.05
CA GLY A 14 0.98 -0.59 3.28
C GLY A 14 2.34 -0.06 3.73
N GLY A 15 3.30 0.07 2.82
CA GLY A 15 4.64 0.60 3.15
C GLY A 15 4.63 2.09 3.47
N ILE A 16 3.84 2.89 2.74
CA ILE A 16 3.71 4.34 2.99
C ILE A 16 3.12 4.60 4.38
N PHE A 17 2.02 3.92 4.73
CA PHE A 17 1.40 4.11 6.04
C PHE A 17 2.26 3.53 7.17
N ALA A 18 3.01 2.44 6.95
CA ALA A 18 4.01 1.96 7.93
C ALA A 18 5.11 3.00 8.15
N ALA A 19 5.64 3.60 7.08
CA ALA A 19 6.63 4.66 7.16
C ALA A 19 6.07 5.91 7.86
N TYR A 20 4.81 6.28 7.58
CA TYR A 20 4.13 7.39 8.22
C TYR A 20 4.00 7.18 9.74
N GLU A 21 3.51 6.02 10.16
CA GLU A 21 3.37 5.69 11.58
C GLU A 21 4.72 5.71 12.32
N LEU A 22 5.77 5.16 11.71
CA LEU A 22 7.10 5.20 12.31
C LEU A 22 7.65 6.62 12.39
N ALA A 23 7.50 7.43 11.35
CA ALA A 23 7.95 8.82 11.35
C ALA A 23 7.20 9.70 12.38
N GLU A 24 5.91 9.44 12.63
CA GLU A 24 5.11 10.20 13.61
C GLU A 24 5.31 9.73 15.06
N LYS A 25 5.46 8.41 15.27
CA LYS A 25 5.46 7.82 16.61
C LYS A 25 6.84 7.42 17.14
N ALA A 26 7.83 7.29 16.27
CA ALA A 26 9.19 6.89 16.61
C ALA A 26 10.21 7.57 15.68
N PRO A 27 10.24 8.92 15.65
CA PRO A 27 11.09 9.69 14.72
C PRO A 27 12.59 9.50 14.95
N GLU A 28 12.99 8.93 16.07
CA GLU A 28 14.37 8.58 16.39
C GLU A 28 14.86 7.33 15.65
N LEU A 29 13.97 6.52 15.10
CA LEU A 29 14.34 5.32 14.36
C LEU A 29 14.87 5.66 12.98
N LYS A 30 15.97 5.01 12.61
CA LYS A 30 16.49 5.05 11.24
C LYS A 30 15.70 4.11 10.35
N VAL A 31 14.79 4.68 9.55
CA VAL A 31 13.87 3.94 8.68
C VAL A 31 14.24 4.13 7.21
N ALA A 32 14.24 3.03 6.45
CA ALA A 32 14.36 3.07 5.00
C ALA A 32 13.21 2.33 4.31
N VAL A 33 12.78 2.84 3.14
CA VAL A 33 11.82 2.20 2.25
C VAL A 33 12.52 1.84 0.94
N PHE A 34 12.52 0.56 0.58
CA PHE A 34 13.08 0.03 -0.66
C PHE A 34 11.95 -0.26 -1.63
N GLU A 35 11.93 0.44 -2.76
CA GLU A 35 10.88 0.35 -3.77
C GLU A 35 11.47 -0.02 -5.13
N ALA A 36 10.92 -1.07 -5.74
CA ALA A 36 11.38 -1.58 -7.03
C ALA A 36 11.13 -0.61 -8.19
N GLY A 37 10.12 0.25 -8.08
CA GLY A 37 9.74 1.21 -9.11
C GLY A 37 10.26 2.63 -8.85
N ASN A 38 9.74 3.55 -9.63
CA ASN A 38 10.15 4.96 -9.64
C ASN A 38 9.46 5.77 -8.53
N PRO A 39 10.05 6.93 -8.13
CA PRO A 39 9.33 7.95 -7.39
C PRO A 39 8.12 8.45 -8.19
N LEU A 40 7.14 9.03 -7.50
CA LEU A 40 5.82 9.33 -8.05
C LEU A 40 5.87 10.14 -9.37
N GLU A 41 6.66 11.20 -9.39
CA GLU A 41 6.80 12.12 -10.54
C GLU A 41 7.46 11.47 -11.77
N LYS A 42 8.19 10.36 -11.58
CA LYS A 42 8.85 9.61 -12.67
C LYS A 42 8.06 8.38 -13.12
N ARG A 43 6.91 8.13 -12.52
CA ARG A 43 6.04 7.01 -12.89
C ARG A 43 5.27 7.34 -14.16
N LYS A 44 5.79 6.93 -15.31
CA LYS A 44 5.16 7.15 -16.60
C LYS A 44 5.14 5.88 -17.43
N CYS A 45 3.93 5.48 -17.85
CA CYS A 45 3.76 4.38 -18.80
C CYS A 45 4.29 4.79 -20.17
N PRO A 46 5.05 3.94 -20.89
CA PRO A 46 5.53 4.25 -22.24
C PRO A 46 4.42 4.28 -23.29
N ILE A 47 3.24 3.75 -23.00
CA ILE A 47 2.08 3.81 -23.93
C ILE A 47 1.68 5.28 -24.12
N ASP A 48 1.79 5.78 -25.34
CA ASP A 48 1.46 7.15 -25.72
C ASP A 48 0.25 7.24 -26.68
N GLY A 49 -0.32 6.10 -27.07
CA GLY A 49 -1.44 5.98 -28.00
C GLY A 49 -1.08 6.30 -29.46
N LYS A 50 0.15 6.73 -29.73
CA LYS A 50 0.66 7.09 -31.06
C LYS A 50 1.70 6.09 -31.56
N LYS A 51 2.91 6.14 -31.00
CA LYS A 51 4.02 5.24 -31.34
C LYS A 51 3.89 3.91 -30.62
N ILE A 52 3.56 3.94 -29.34
CA ILE A 52 3.38 2.75 -28.49
C ILE A 52 1.90 2.65 -28.12
N LYS A 53 1.19 1.74 -28.79
CA LYS A 53 -0.27 1.58 -28.64
C LYS A 53 -0.69 0.48 -27.66
N SER A 54 0.21 -0.44 -27.34
CA SER A 54 -0.06 -1.59 -26.48
C SER A 54 1.02 -1.78 -25.43
N CYS A 55 0.74 -2.59 -24.40
CA CYS A 55 1.68 -2.86 -23.32
C CYS A 55 2.96 -3.51 -23.85
N VAL A 56 4.11 -2.96 -23.45
CA VAL A 56 5.45 -3.45 -23.82
C VAL A 56 6.04 -4.39 -22.76
N ASN A 57 5.27 -4.78 -21.75
CA ASN A 57 5.66 -5.68 -20.66
C ASN A 57 6.98 -5.26 -19.99
N CYS A 58 7.02 -4.01 -19.51
CA CYS A 58 8.18 -3.48 -18.80
C CYS A 58 8.58 -4.40 -17.63
N LYS A 59 9.89 -4.60 -17.41
CA LYS A 59 10.41 -5.40 -16.28
C LYS A 59 9.87 -4.90 -14.94
N THR A 60 9.80 -3.58 -14.75
CA THR A 60 9.10 -2.93 -13.64
C THR A 60 8.03 -2.02 -14.22
N CYS A 61 6.77 -2.37 -14.01
CA CYS A 61 5.65 -1.64 -14.60
C CYS A 61 5.42 -0.32 -13.85
N ALA A 62 5.55 0.82 -14.55
CA ALA A 62 5.38 2.14 -13.95
C ALA A 62 3.95 2.41 -13.41
N ILE A 63 2.94 1.67 -13.88
CA ILE A 63 1.56 1.77 -13.36
C ILE A 63 1.38 0.94 -12.07
N MET A 64 2.04 -0.22 -11.97
CA MET A 64 1.84 -1.14 -10.86
C MET A 64 2.85 -0.96 -9.73
N SER A 65 4.06 -0.46 -10.04
CA SER A 65 5.19 -0.33 -9.11
C SER A 65 5.69 1.10 -9.03
N GLY A 66 6.26 1.47 -7.90
CA GLY A 66 6.71 2.81 -7.55
C GLY A 66 5.93 3.39 -6.37
N PHE A 67 6.27 4.59 -5.96
CA PHE A 67 5.62 5.25 -4.83
C PHE A 67 4.09 5.34 -5.03
N GLY A 68 3.32 4.91 -4.04
CA GLY A 68 1.87 4.76 -4.10
C GLY A 68 1.38 3.40 -4.63
N GLY A 69 2.31 2.54 -5.12
CA GLY A 69 1.98 1.20 -5.62
C GLY A 69 0.97 1.22 -6.78
N ALA A 70 0.20 0.15 -6.94
CA ALA A 70 -0.83 0.04 -7.97
C ALA A 70 -2.00 1.05 -7.77
N GLY A 71 -2.17 1.57 -6.54
CA GLY A 71 -3.22 2.52 -6.19
C GLY A 71 -2.98 3.94 -6.68
N ALA A 72 -1.73 4.32 -7.03
CA ALA A 72 -1.38 5.70 -7.35
C ALA A 72 -2.15 6.29 -8.55
N PHE A 73 -2.51 5.45 -9.50
CA PHE A 73 -3.26 5.85 -10.71
C PHE A 73 -4.67 5.29 -10.75
N SER A 74 -5.17 4.83 -9.60
CA SER A 74 -6.58 4.43 -9.45
C SER A 74 -7.47 5.65 -9.33
N ASP A 75 -8.79 5.42 -9.34
CA ASP A 75 -9.77 6.48 -9.13
C ASP A 75 -9.93 6.91 -7.66
N GLY A 76 -9.05 6.45 -6.78
CA GLY A 76 -9.00 6.88 -5.38
C GLY A 76 -10.28 6.62 -4.58
N LYS A 77 -10.88 5.44 -4.76
CA LYS A 77 -12.01 4.99 -3.95
C LYS A 77 -11.53 4.26 -2.70
N TYR A 78 -11.77 4.88 -1.56
CA TYR A 78 -11.45 4.32 -0.24
C TYR A 78 -12.72 3.79 0.40
N ASN A 79 -12.83 2.46 0.49
CA ASN A 79 -13.98 1.78 1.06
C ASN A 79 -13.78 1.56 2.56
N ILE A 80 -14.73 2.02 3.36
CA ILE A 80 -14.75 1.85 4.82
C ILE A 80 -15.88 0.88 5.15
N THR A 81 -15.55 -0.40 5.21
CA THR A 81 -16.50 -1.47 5.45
C THR A 81 -15.79 -2.78 5.79
N ASN A 82 -16.46 -3.64 6.56
CA ASN A 82 -16.06 -5.03 6.80
C ASN A 82 -16.80 -6.04 5.87
N ASN A 83 -17.66 -5.57 4.97
CA ASN A 83 -18.53 -6.44 4.18
C ASN A 83 -17.88 -6.95 2.89
N PHE A 84 -16.81 -6.29 2.44
CA PHE A 84 -16.01 -6.68 1.27
C PHE A 84 -14.62 -6.03 1.33
N GLY A 85 -13.70 -6.46 0.45
CA GLY A 85 -12.37 -5.85 0.30
C GLY A 85 -11.29 -6.41 1.24
N GLY A 86 -11.60 -7.42 2.02
CA GLY A 86 -10.63 -8.09 2.88
C GLY A 86 -11.24 -8.62 4.17
N THR A 87 -10.42 -9.31 4.95
CA THR A 87 -10.84 -10.00 6.19
C THR A 87 -10.06 -9.52 7.43
N LEU A 88 -9.59 -8.27 7.42
CA LEU A 88 -8.82 -7.70 8.54
C LEU A 88 -9.55 -7.85 9.89
N TYR A 89 -10.88 -7.72 9.86
CA TYR A 89 -11.74 -7.86 11.03
C TYR A 89 -11.67 -9.26 11.70
N GLU A 90 -11.26 -10.30 10.97
CA GLU A 90 -11.07 -11.64 11.52
C GLU A 90 -9.87 -11.68 12.49
N TYR A 91 -8.91 -10.76 12.34
CA TYR A 91 -7.69 -10.69 13.15
C TYR A 91 -7.77 -9.67 14.28
N ILE A 92 -8.40 -8.52 14.06
CA ILE A 92 -8.39 -7.39 15.03
C ILE A 92 -9.79 -7.00 15.54
N GLY A 93 -10.85 -7.70 15.10
CA GLY A 93 -12.23 -7.37 15.41
C GLY A 93 -12.82 -6.32 14.49
N LYS A 94 -14.17 -6.33 14.39
CA LYS A 94 -14.89 -5.49 13.40
C LYS A 94 -14.81 -3.99 13.71
N GLU A 95 -14.91 -3.61 14.97
CA GLU A 95 -14.85 -2.22 15.41
C GLU A 95 -13.46 -1.63 15.15
N THR A 96 -12.42 -2.29 15.65
CA THR A 96 -11.03 -1.88 15.44
C THR A 96 -10.67 -1.78 13.96
N ALA A 97 -11.17 -2.69 13.12
CA ALA A 97 -10.94 -2.64 11.68
C ALA A 97 -11.58 -1.40 11.03
N ILE A 98 -12.80 -1.02 11.42
CA ILE A 98 -13.47 0.20 10.95
C ILE A 98 -12.73 1.45 11.46
N ASP A 99 -12.32 1.47 12.72
CA ASP A 99 -11.58 2.60 13.31
C ASP A 99 -10.26 2.83 12.57
N LEU A 100 -9.54 1.74 12.24
CA LEU A 100 -8.31 1.83 11.46
C LEU A 100 -8.56 2.36 10.03
N MET A 101 -9.64 1.93 9.37
CA MET A 101 -10.01 2.46 8.05
C MET A 101 -10.36 3.95 8.11
N ASN A 102 -11.10 4.39 9.15
CA ASN A 102 -11.39 5.80 9.37
C ASN A 102 -10.11 6.60 9.64
N TYR A 103 -9.20 6.08 10.44
CA TYR A 103 -7.91 6.72 10.70
C TYR A 103 -7.09 6.93 9.41
N VAL A 104 -7.06 5.92 8.53
CA VAL A 104 -6.41 6.05 7.21
C VAL A 104 -7.11 7.11 6.35
N ASP A 105 -8.46 7.18 6.40
CA ASP A 105 -9.22 8.20 5.68
C ASP A 105 -8.92 9.62 6.21
N GLU A 106 -8.80 9.80 7.51
CA GLU A 106 -8.40 11.07 8.13
C GLU A 106 -7.02 11.54 7.67
N ILE A 107 -6.07 10.61 7.54
CA ILE A 107 -4.74 10.90 6.98
C ILE A 107 -4.87 11.36 5.52
N ASN A 108 -5.65 10.65 4.69
CA ASN A 108 -5.87 11.06 3.31
C ASN A 108 -6.51 12.45 3.20
N VAL A 109 -7.48 12.76 4.06
CA VAL A 109 -8.10 14.09 4.14
C VAL A 109 -7.06 15.14 4.52
N LYS A 110 -6.27 14.90 5.56
CA LYS A 110 -5.20 15.80 6.03
C LYS A 110 -4.17 16.11 4.94
N PHE A 111 -3.86 15.16 4.07
CA PHE A 111 -2.84 15.30 3.03
C PHE A 111 -3.38 15.71 1.65
N GLY A 112 -4.61 16.16 1.54
CA GLY A 112 -5.13 16.77 0.32
C GLY A 112 -6.54 16.33 -0.07
N GLY A 113 -7.14 15.39 0.67
CA GLY A 113 -8.52 14.95 0.46
C GLY A 113 -9.59 15.89 1.05
N GLU A 114 -9.20 17.05 1.60
CA GLU A 114 -10.13 18.01 2.20
C GLU A 114 -11.18 18.48 1.17
N GLY A 115 -12.43 18.62 1.63
CA GLY A 115 -13.55 19.00 0.77
C GLY A 115 -14.15 17.86 -0.07
N THR A 116 -13.55 16.67 -0.09
CA THR A 116 -14.13 15.52 -0.78
C THR A 116 -15.25 14.89 0.03
N LYS A 117 -16.31 14.45 -0.69
CA LYS A 117 -17.51 13.93 -0.05
C LYS A 117 -17.36 12.45 0.32
N MET A 118 -17.80 12.10 1.53
CA MET A 118 -18.03 10.72 1.93
C MET A 118 -19.44 10.29 1.47
N TYR A 119 -19.52 9.21 0.73
CA TYR A 119 -20.79 8.57 0.33
C TYR A 119 -21.05 7.38 1.24
N SER A 120 -22.32 7.09 1.53
CA SER A 120 -22.70 5.93 2.32
C SER A 120 -23.96 5.28 1.76
N THR A 121 -23.99 3.95 1.80
CA THR A 121 -25.18 3.15 1.50
C THR A 121 -26.08 2.97 2.73
N SER A 122 -25.58 3.26 3.93
CA SER A 122 -26.35 3.15 5.18
C SER A 122 -27.49 4.14 5.24
N GLY A 123 -28.66 3.68 5.70
CA GLY A 123 -29.84 4.54 5.91
C GLY A 123 -30.51 5.05 4.62
N THR A 124 -30.10 4.57 3.45
CA THR A 124 -30.69 5.00 2.18
C THR A 124 -31.98 4.25 1.87
N HIS A 125 -32.89 4.90 1.12
CA HIS A 125 -34.12 4.26 0.60
C HIS A 125 -33.81 3.06 -0.32
N ILE A 126 -32.60 3.02 -0.93
CA ILE A 126 -32.16 1.94 -1.81
C ILE A 126 -32.09 0.62 -1.03
N LYS A 127 -31.69 0.63 0.23
CA LYS A 127 -31.68 -0.58 1.07
C LYS A 127 -33.08 -1.19 1.19
N LYS A 128 -34.11 -0.35 1.37
CA LYS A 128 -35.49 -0.80 1.41
C LYS A 128 -35.96 -1.38 0.08
N LEU A 129 -35.60 -0.74 -1.04
CA LEU A 129 -35.90 -1.25 -2.38
C LEU A 129 -35.22 -2.59 -2.66
N CYS A 130 -33.94 -2.74 -2.27
CA CYS A 130 -33.23 -4.00 -2.38
C CYS A 130 -33.96 -5.11 -1.61
N MET A 131 -34.32 -4.88 -0.34
CA MET A 131 -35.03 -5.85 0.47
C MET A 131 -36.39 -6.26 -0.14
N GLN A 132 -37.15 -5.29 -0.68
CA GLN A 132 -38.42 -5.55 -1.36
C GLN A 132 -38.26 -6.43 -2.60
N ASN A 133 -37.08 -6.38 -3.25
CA ASN A 133 -36.76 -7.17 -4.43
C ASN A 133 -35.85 -8.39 -4.12
N LYS A 134 -35.79 -8.81 -2.86
CA LYS A 134 -34.98 -9.96 -2.40
C LYS A 134 -33.46 -9.81 -2.69
N LEU A 135 -32.98 -8.56 -2.75
CA LEU A 135 -31.59 -8.21 -2.88
C LEU A 135 -31.04 -7.78 -1.51
N ASN A 136 -29.76 -8.04 -1.28
CA ASN A 136 -29.05 -7.58 -0.10
C ASN A 136 -28.08 -6.47 -0.48
N LEU A 137 -28.30 -5.26 0.06
CA LEU A 137 -27.37 -4.15 -0.10
C LEU A 137 -26.32 -4.20 1.01
N LEU A 138 -25.06 -4.30 0.65
CA LEU A 138 -23.96 -4.22 1.60
C LEU A 138 -23.80 -2.78 2.10
N ASP A 139 -23.67 -2.63 3.43
CA ASP A 139 -23.41 -1.33 4.03
C ASP A 139 -21.92 -0.97 3.87
N ALA A 140 -21.66 0.19 3.28
CA ALA A 140 -20.32 0.73 3.11
C ALA A 140 -20.34 2.26 3.12
N SER A 141 -19.27 2.85 3.60
CA SER A 141 -18.94 4.25 3.35
C SER A 141 -17.76 4.30 2.38
N VAL A 142 -17.80 5.25 1.45
CA VAL A 142 -16.80 5.38 0.39
C VAL A 142 -16.39 6.84 0.25
N ARG A 143 -15.11 7.12 0.41
CA ARG A 143 -14.53 8.39 -0.05
C ARG A 143 -14.00 8.21 -1.46
N HIS A 144 -14.45 9.06 -2.36
CA HIS A 144 -13.99 9.07 -3.74
C HIS A 144 -13.14 10.33 -3.97
N LEU A 145 -11.82 10.16 -3.97
CA LEU A 145 -10.89 11.26 -4.22
C LEU A 145 -10.80 11.60 -5.71
N GLY A 146 -10.95 10.61 -6.58
CA GLY A 146 -10.55 10.73 -7.97
C GLY A 146 -9.03 10.61 -8.14
N THR A 147 -8.59 10.43 -9.38
CA THR A 147 -7.16 10.21 -9.70
C THR A 147 -6.30 11.41 -9.33
N ASP A 148 -6.77 12.62 -9.60
CA ASP A 148 -6.01 13.85 -9.39
C ASP A 148 -5.77 14.15 -7.92
N ILE A 149 -6.82 14.08 -7.08
CA ILE A 149 -6.69 14.32 -5.64
C ILE A 149 -5.89 13.18 -4.99
N ASN A 150 -6.08 11.94 -5.43
CA ASN A 150 -5.30 10.81 -4.95
C ASN A 150 -3.80 11.00 -5.22
N TYR A 151 -3.44 11.57 -6.38
CA TYR A 151 -2.06 11.94 -6.70
C TYR A 151 -1.52 13.00 -5.74
N VAL A 152 -2.28 14.07 -5.47
CA VAL A 152 -1.91 15.14 -4.52
C VAL A 152 -1.70 14.59 -3.11
N VAL A 153 -2.57 13.69 -2.63
CA VAL A 153 -2.41 13.04 -1.32
C VAL A 153 -1.08 12.28 -1.24
N LEU A 154 -0.75 11.51 -2.28
CA LEU A 154 0.51 10.76 -2.33
C LEU A 154 1.73 11.69 -2.40
N GLU A 155 1.67 12.77 -3.17
CA GLU A 155 2.73 13.77 -3.27
C GLU A 155 3.00 14.44 -1.92
N ASN A 156 1.94 14.85 -1.22
CA ASN A 156 2.04 15.46 0.11
C ASN A 156 2.55 14.48 1.17
N LEU A 157 2.12 13.20 1.13
CA LEU A 157 2.66 12.16 2.01
C LEU A 157 4.16 11.95 1.74
N TYR A 158 4.58 11.91 0.49
CA TYR A 158 6.00 11.80 0.15
C TYR A 158 6.80 13.00 0.65
N ALA A 159 6.28 14.22 0.43
CA ALA A 159 6.93 15.44 0.90
C ALA A 159 7.09 15.46 2.43
N LYS A 160 6.11 14.94 3.18
CA LYS A 160 6.19 14.79 4.65
C LYS A 160 7.24 13.78 5.08
N LEU A 161 7.37 12.67 4.35
CA LEU A 161 8.18 11.52 4.77
C LEU A 161 9.65 11.60 4.34
N LYS A 162 9.96 12.23 3.21
CA LYS A 162 11.29 12.22 2.58
C LYS A 162 12.43 12.76 3.44
N ASP A 163 12.11 13.60 4.44
CA ASP A 163 13.11 14.23 5.31
C ASP A 163 13.41 13.37 6.56
N THR A 164 12.54 12.40 6.87
CA THR A 164 12.68 11.52 8.06
C THR A 164 12.89 10.06 7.69
N VAL A 165 12.49 9.65 6.50
CA VAL A 165 12.57 8.28 5.99
C VAL A 165 13.40 8.25 4.73
N GLU A 166 14.41 7.38 4.66
CA GLU A 166 15.20 7.19 3.45
C GLU A 166 14.42 6.38 2.42
N PHE A 167 14.20 6.94 1.23
CA PHE A 167 13.57 6.23 0.12
C PHE A 167 14.60 5.83 -0.93
N ARG A 168 14.70 4.52 -1.20
CA ARG A 168 15.50 3.96 -2.30
C ARG A 168 14.58 3.46 -3.40
N PHE A 169 14.47 4.23 -4.47
CA PHE A 169 13.71 3.87 -5.66
C PHE A 169 14.57 3.09 -6.67
N ASN A 170 13.90 2.36 -7.57
CA ASN A 170 14.55 1.44 -8.50
C ASN A 170 15.44 0.40 -7.77
N CYS A 171 15.11 0.14 -6.53
CA CYS A 171 15.80 -0.76 -5.63
C CYS A 171 14.98 -2.06 -5.49
N HIS A 172 15.32 -3.05 -6.29
CA HIS A 172 14.71 -4.36 -6.22
C HIS A 172 15.39 -5.17 -5.12
N VAL A 173 14.61 -5.68 -4.18
CA VAL A 173 15.12 -6.60 -3.15
C VAL A 173 15.08 -8.01 -3.72
N ASP A 174 16.25 -8.64 -3.73
CA ASP A 174 16.41 -10.01 -4.25
C ASP A 174 16.05 -11.02 -3.17
N ASP A 175 16.50 -10.81 -1.93
CA ASP A 175 16.23 -11.72 -0.81
C ASP A 175 16.25 -11.02 0.56
N VAL A 176 15.72 -11.72 1.58
CA VAL A 176 15.73 -11.33 3.00
C VAL A 176 16.17 -12.53 3.83
N GLU A 177 17.26 -12.39 4.54
CA GLU A 177 17.82 -13.40 5.43
C GLU A 177 17.64 -13.01 6.90
N ALA A 178 17.27 -13.97 7.75
CA ALA A 178 17.33 -13.76 9.19
C ALA A 178 18.77 -13.91 9.69
N VAL A 179 19.19 -12.98 10.54
CA VAL A 179 20.50 -13.00 11.19
C VAL A 179 20.33 -12.78 12.70
N ASP A 180 21.42 -12.94 13.45
CA ASP A 180 21.35 -12.65 14.88
C ASP A 180 21.00 -11.17 15.12
N GLY A 181 19.90 -10.96 15.83
CA GLY A 181 19.40 -9.63 16.18
C GLY A 181 18.61 -8.89 15.07
N GLY A 182 18.36 -9.48 13.88
CA GLY A 182 17.63 -8.77 12.83
C GLY A 182 17.58 -9.50 11.49
N TYR A 183 17.69 -8.71 10.42
CA TYR A 183 17.57 -9.17 9.04
C TYR A 183 18.62 -8.52 8.14
N ARG A 184 19.04 -9.27 7.12
CA ARG A 184 19.76 -8.77 5.96
C ARG A 184 18.81 -8.63 4.79
N VAL A 185 18.83 -7.48 4.17
CA VAL A 185 18.09 -7.19 2.95
C VAL A 185 19.07 -7.11 1.79
N ILE A 186 18.95 -8.01 0.85
CA ILE A 186 19.90 -8.22 -0.24
C ILE A 186 19.34 -7.59 -1.51
N THR A 187 20.12 -6.73 -2.14
CA THR A 187 19.82 -6.09 -3.41
C THR A 187 21.01 -6.23 -4.36
N LYS A 188 20.83 -5.95 -5.64
CA LYS A 188 21.92 -5.89 -6.61
C LYS A 188 23.03 -4.90 -6.25
N ASP A 189 22.70 -3.87 -5.46
CA ASP A 189 23.63 -2.78 -5.10
C ASP A 189 24.37 -3.07 -3.77
N GLY A 190 24.04 -4.17 -3.10
CA GLY A 190 24.68 -4.61 -1.87
C GLY A 190 23.73 -5.18 -0.84
N VAL A 191 24.20 -5.24 0.39
CA VAL A 191 23.48 -5.79 1.54
C VAL A 191 23.32 -4.72 2.60
N ASP A 192 22.10 -4.54 3.10
CA ASP A 192 21.80 -3.68 4.24
C ASP A 192 21.23 -4.51 5.39
N GLU A 193 21.50 -4.09 6.63
CA GLU A 193 21.00 -4.76 7.83
C GLU A 193 19.95 -3.93 8.54
N CYS A 194 18.98 -4.59 9.16
CA CYS A 194 17.97 -3.93 9.97
C CYS A 194 17.53 -4.80 11.15
N LYS A 195 17.07 -4.15 12.22
CA LYS A 195 16.51 -4.86 13.39
C LYS A 195 15.13 -5.45 13.08
N LYS A 196 14.34 -4.76 12.25
CA LYS A 196 12.98 -5.16 11.83
C LYS A 196 12.83 -4.98 10.34
N CYS A 197 12.12 -5.91 9.70
CA CYS A 197 11.80 -5.85 8.28
C CYS A 197 10.28 -5.91 8.10
N ILE A 198 9.71 -4.93 7.39
CA ILE A 198 8.29 -4.90 7.02
C ILE A 198 8.20 -5.18 5.52
N VAL A 199 7.47 -6.21 5.13
CA VAL A 199 7.30 -6.57 3.72
C VAL A 199 5.91 -6.20 3.23
N SER A 200 5.84 -5.32 2.21
CA SER A 200 4.62 -4.72 1.69
C SER A 200 4.63 -4.67 0.15
N VAL A 201 5.03 -5.78 -0.49
CA VAL A 201 5.34 -5.86 -1.93
C VAL A 201 4.11 -5.98 -2.84
N GLY A 202 2.92 -6.15 -2.30
CA GLY A 202 1.70 -6.29 -3.07
C GLY A 202 1.66 -7.56 -3.95
N ARG A 203 0.73 -7.60 -4.91
CA ARG A 203 0.52 -8.79 -5.76
C ARG A 203 1.69 -9.09 -6.69
N SER A 204 2.39 -8.09 -7.18
CA SER A 204 3.55 -8.29 -8.06
C SER A 204 4.71 -9.00 -7.37
N GLY A 205 4.82 -8.87 -6.05
CA GLY A 205 5.83 -9.53 -5.24
C GLY A 205 5.38 -10.85 -4.59
N SER A 206 4.16 -11.34 -4.87
CA SER A 206 3.60 -12.50 -4.17
C SER A 206 4.48 -13.76 -4.27
N LYS A 207 4.99 -14.07 -5.48
CA LYS A 207 5.87 -15.22 -5.69
C LYS A 207 7.22 -15.07 -4.98
N TRP A 208 7.78 -13.87 -4.96
CA TRP A 208 8.99 -13.57 -4.21
C TRP A 208 8.74 -13.72 -2.69
N MET A 209 7.62 -13.20 -2.18
CA MET A 209 7.24 -13.32 -0.77
C MET A 209 7.01 -14.78 -0.35
N GLU A 210 6.48 -15.62 -1.24
CA GLU A 210 6.32 -17.06 -1.00
C GLU A 210 7.68 -17.74 -0.76
N ASN A 211 8.70 -17.39 -1.55
CA ASN A 211 10.07 -17.87 -1.35
C ASN A 211 10.66 -17.38 -0.02
N VAL A 212 10.55 -16.08 0.28
CA VAL A 212 11.02 -15.51 1.56
C VAL A 212 10.34 -16.20 2.74
N CYS A 213 9.03 -16.44 2.69
CA CYS A 213 8.32 -17.16 3.75
C CYS A 213 8.86 -18.59 3.93
N LYS A 214 9.16 -19.29 2.81
CA LYS A 214 9.73 -20.64 2.86
C LYS A 214 11.12 -20.65 3.50
N ASP A 215 11.99 -19.73 3.08
CA ASP A 215 13.37 -19.66 3.54
C ASP A 215 13.45 -19.25 5.03
N LEU A 216 12.60 -18.32 5.44
CA LEU A 216 12.44 -17.91 6.84
C LEU A 216 11.55 -18.87 7.68
N LYS A 217 11.06 -19.96 7.09
CA LYS A 217 10.16 -20.94 7.75
C LYS A 217 8.90 -20.31 8.35
N ILE A 218 8.35 -19.28 7.69
CA ILE A 218 7.10 -18.63 8.07
C ILE A 218 5.94 -19.45 7.49
N PRO A 219 5.01 -19.96 8.31
CA PRO A 219 3.87 -20.72 7.82
C PRO A 219 2.95 -19.82 6.96
N THR A 220 2.53 -20.34 5.82
CA THR A 220 1.62 -19.64 4.90
C THR A 220 0.29 -20.37 4.79
N LYS A 221 -0.78 -19.62 4.50
CA LYS A 221 -2.12 -20.14 4.26
C LYS A 221 -2.68 -19.47 3.01
N SER A 222 -3.28 -20.26 2.12
CA SER A 222 -4.00 -19.72 0.96
C SER A 222 -5.19 -18.89 1.39
N ASN A 223 -5.32 -17.71 0.80
CA ASN A 223 -6.51 -16.87 0.97
C ASN A 223 -7.70 -17.46 0.20
N ARG A 224 -8.90 -17.05 0.61
CA ARG A 224 -10.11 -17.27 -0.21
C ARG A 224 -9.96 -16.50 -1.52
N VAL A 225 -10.54 -17.05 -2.56
CA VAL A 225 -10.65 -16.38 -3.87
C VAL A 225 -12.06 -15.79 -3.95
N ASP A 226 -12.13 -14.49 -4.15
CA ASP A 226 -13.39 -13.81 -4.48
C ASP A 226 -13.54 -13.82 -6.00
N LEU A 227 -14.71 -14.28 -6.49
CA LEU A 227 -15.06 -14.40 -7.91
C LEU A 227 -16.01 -13.24 -8.30
#